data_b3c2058ef594c0c07360474d0c70e41d
#
_entry.id   b3c2058ef594c0c07360474d0c70e41d
#
_cell.length_a   1.000
_cell.length_b   1.000
_cell.length_c   1.000
_cell.angle_alpha   90.00
_cell.angle_beta   90.00
_cell.angle_gamma   90.00
#
_symmetry.space_group_name_H-M   'P 1'
#
loop_
_entity.id
_entity.type
_entity.pdbx_description
1 polymer ?
#
loop_
_entity_poly.entity_id
_entity_poly.type
_entity_poly.pdbx_seq_one_letter_code
_entity_poly.pdbx_strand_id
1 'polypeptide(L)'
;ESLRTSVNISFEEAAFGCEKEVSVDRYETCAVCHGSGCADGTSPEVCPDCHGSGQVQVRRQTPMGVFATTSPCGRCGGKGRIIKTPCTACRGSGLERKRRTIQAKIPAGIDNGQTISIRGQGHAGKNGGPSGDLLITITVRPHELFRREGTSVLCEAPITFAQAVLGAELEIPTIDGKVKYDLPEGTQSGTTFRLKGKGIPELNGRGRGDQYVTVYIETPRNLNREQKEALKKFAESVGDNNYEERKKFFKKFKK
;
A
#
# COMPACT_ATOMS: atom_id res chain seq x y z
N GLU A 1 -12.56 -1.35 19.23
CA GLU A 1 -12.09 -0.22 18.41
C GLU A 1 -10.98 -0.71 17.48
N SER A 2 -11.05 -0.38 16.17
CA SER A 2 -10.07 -0.81 15.18
C SER A 2 -8.77 -0.03 15.32
N LEU A 3 -7.66 -0.71 15.16
CA LEU A 3 -6.31 -0.14 15.17
C LEU A 3 -5.84 0.03 13.72
N ARG A 4 -5.15 1.13 13.43
CA ARG A 4 -4.58 1.41 12.10
C ARG A 4 -3.08 1.50 12.17
N THR A 5 -2.42 0.92 11.18
CA THR A 5 -0.97 0.99 11.00
C THR A 5 -0.62 0.97 9.51
N SER A 6 0.63 1.19 9.17
CA SER A 6 1.12 1.11 7.79
C SER A 6 2.35 0.21 7.70
N VAL A 7 2.53 -0.44 6.56
CA VAL A 7 3.70 -1.29 6.27
C VAL A 7 4.25 -0.93 4.90
N ASN A 8 5.57 -0.78 4.83
CA ASN A 8 6.29 -0.57 3.58
C ASN A 8 6.75 -1.91 3.01
N ILE A 9 6.45 -2.14 1.75
CA ILE A 9 6.87 -3.34 1.00
C ILE A 9 7.59 -2.92 -0.29
N SER A 10 8.36 -3.85 -0.88
CA SER A 10 8.96 -3.63 -2.19
C SER A 10 7.94 -3.82 -3.32
N PHE A 11 8.33 -3.47 -4.53
CA PHE A 11 7.53 -3.67 -5.73
C PHE A 11 7.26 -5.16 -5.99
N GLU A 12 8.28 -6.00 -5.82
CA GLU A 12 8.20 -7.45 -5.98
C GLU A 12 7.35 -8.09 -4.88
N GLU A 13 7.49 -7.63 -3.64
CA GLU A 13 6.65 -8.08 -2.52
C GLU A 13 5.17 -7.75 -2.77
N ALA A 14 4.87 -6.61 -3.38
CA ALA A 14 3.51 -6.26 -3.77
C ALA A 14 3.00 -7.14 -4.92
N ALA A 15 3.87 -7.49 -5.88
CA ALA A 15 3.52 -8.34 -7.01
C ALA A 15 3.27 -9.80 -6.59
N PHE A 16 4.16 -10.38 -5.79
CA PHE A 16 4.12 -11.81 -5.44
C PHE A 16 3.44 -12.13 -4.11
N GLY A 17 3.19 -11.09 -3.31
CA GLY A 17 2.76 -11.25 -1.93
C GLY A 17 3.93 -11.57 -1.00
N CYS A 18 3.72 -11.31 0.27
CA CYS A 18 4.74 -11.58 1.31
C CYS A 18 4.09 -11.73 2.68
N GLU A 19 4.87 -12.18 3.64
CA GLU A 19 4.50 -12.15 5.06
C GLU A 19 5.38 -11.14 5.77
N LYS A 20 4.76 -10.26 6.56
CA LYS A 20 5.45 -9.23 7.34
C LYS A 20 5.06 -9.28 8.79
N GLU A 21 6.03 -9.08 9.65
CA GLU A 21 5.81 -8.88 11.06
C GLU A 21 5.49 -7.41 11.34
N VAL A 22 4.34 -7.18 11.93
CA VAL A 22 3.86 -5.84 12.26
C VAL A 22 3.75 -5.72 13.76
N SER A 23 4.56 -4.86 14.35
CA SER A 23 4.49 -4.57 15.78
C SER A 23 3.52 -3.43 16.03
N VAL A 24 2.53 -3.68 16.87
CA VAL A 24 1.51 -2.69 17.24
C VAL A 24 1.34 -2.62 18.74
N ASP A 25 1.05 -1.43 19.23
CA ASP A 25 0.66 -1.22 20.61
C ASP A 25 -0.86 -1.23 20.69
N ARG A 26 -1.42 -2.20 21.39
CA ARG A 26 -2.86 -2.32 21.55
C ARG A 26 -3.28 -2.44 23.00
N TYR A 27 -4.49 -2.08 23.28
CA TYR A 27 -5.12 -2.34 24.57
C TYR A 27 -5.66 -3.77 24.59
N GLU A 28 -5.21 -4.55 25.56
CA GLU A 28 -5.70 -5.89 25.86
C GLU A 28 -6.44 -5.91 27.21
N THR A 29 -7.29 -6.88 27.40
CA THR A 29 -7.94 -7.08 28.70
C THR A 29 -6.88 -7.26 29.79
N CYS A 30 -6.97 -6.52 30.87
CA CYS A 30 -6.02 -6.60 31.98
C CYS A 30 -5.98 -8.02 32.54
N ALA A 31 -4.79 -8.59 32.60
CA ALA A 31 -4.60 -9.96 33.07
C ALA A 31 -4.88 -10.13 34.57
N VAL A 32 -4.75 -9.04 35.36
CA VAL A 32 -4.94 -9.08 36.81
C VAL A 32 -6.42 -9.04 37.19
N CYS A 33 -7.18 -8.10 36.59
CA CYS A 33 -8.59 -7.90 36.95
C CYS A 33 -9.58 -8.49 35.92
N HIS A 34 -9.08 -9.12 34.87
CA HIS A 34 -9.89 -9.72 33.79
C HIS A 34 -10.96 -8.77 33.21
N GLY A 35 -10.60 -7.48 33.12
CA GLY A 35 -11.46 -6.44 32.53
C GLY A 35 -12.42 -5.75 33.54
N SER A 36 -12.51 -6.19 34.79
CA SER A 36 -13.36 -5.58 35.79
C SER A 36 -12.92 -4.18 36.21
N GLY A 37 -11.63 -3.89 36.12
CA GLY A 37 -11.01 -2.65 36.62
C GLY A 37 -10.85 -2.62 38.13
N CYS A 38 -11.33 -3.62 38.86
CA CYS A 38 -11.27 -3.67 40.31
C CYS A 38 -10.01 -4.40 40.79
N ALA A 39 -9.55 -4.10 42.00
CA ALA A 39 -8.51 -4.88 42.66
C ALA A 39 -8.97 -6.32 42.89
N ASP A 40 -7.99 -7.22 43.00
CA ASP A 40 -8.27 -8.64 43.22
C ASP A 40 -9.16 -8.85 44.46
N GLY A 41 -10.12 -9.76 44.37
CA GLY A 41 -11.12 -10.02 45.40
C GLY A 41 -12.23 -8.95 45.57
N THR A 42 -12.23 -7.91 44.72
CA THR A 42 -13.28 -6.87 44.76
C THR A 42 -14.10 -6.85 43.46
N SER A 43 -15.36 -6.39 43.55
CA SER A 43 -16.23 -6.28 42.39
C SER A 43 -16.76 -4.83 42.25
N PRO A 44 -17.15 -4.44 40.99
CA PRO A 44 -17.76 -3.11 40.80
C PRO A 44 -19.13 -3.05 41.50
N GLU A 45 -19.40 -1.96 42.22
CA GLU A 45 -20.69 -1.73 42.86
C GLU A 45 -21.63 -1.02 41.90
N VAL A 46 -22.94 -1.27 42.06
CA VAL A 46 -23.98 -0.55 41.30
C VAL A 46 -23.96 0.93 41.72
N CYS A 47 -23.98 1.83 40.76
CA CYS A 47 -24.03 3.25 41.04
C CYS A 47 -25.36 3.62 41.75
N PRO A 48 -25.33 4.23 42.96
CA PRO A 48 -26.55 4.54 43.69
C PRO A 48 -27.39 5.64 43.04
N ASP A 49 -26.77 6.52 42.23
CA ASP A 49 -27.49 7.66 41.62
C ASP A 49 -28.28 7.26 40.38
N CYS A 50 -27.80 6.30 39.60
CA CYS A 50 -28.48 5.83 38.39
C CYS A 50 -28.96 4.37 38.47
N HIS A 51 -28.75 3.72 39.61
CA HIS A 51 -29.17 2.33 39.86
C HIS A 51 -28.77 1.35 38.74
N GLY A 52 -27.57 1.57 38.21
CA GLY A 52 -26.99 0.70 37.16
C GLY A 52 -27.30 1.12 35.72
N SER A 53 -28.20 2.08 35.48
CA SER A 53 -28.60 2.52 34.15
C SER A 53 -27.51 3.32 33.42
N GLY A 54 -26.55 3.91 34.13
CA GLY A 54 -25.55 4.81 33.59
C GLY A 54 -26.08 6.18 33.16
N GLN A 55 -27.38 6.41 33.23
CA GLN A 55 -28.05 7.62 32.78
C GLN A 55 -28.96 8.19 33.87
N VAL A 56 -29.13 9.49 33.87
CA VAL A 56 -30.06 10.21 34.77
C VAL A 56 -30.93 11.14 33.95
N GLN A 57 -32.21 11.25 34.35
CA GLN A 57 -33.12 12.21 33.74
C GLN A 57 -32.91 13.58 34.39
N VAL A 58 -32.54 14.57 33.61
CA VAL A 58 -32.45 15.97 34.06
C VAL A 58 -33.66 16.71 33.52
N ARG A 59 -34.50 17.23 34.44
CA ARG A 59 -35.64 18.08 34.09
C ARG A 59 -35.17 19.53 34.06
N ARG A 60 -35.27 20.18 32.91
CA ARG A 60 -35.01 21.62 32.76
C ARG A 60 -36.30 22.34 32.51
N GLN A 61 -36.56 23.34 33.35
CA GLN A 61 -37.70 24.23 33.18
C GLN A 61 -37.32 25.34 32.22
N THR A 62 -38.05 25.48 31.13
CA THR A 62 -37.87 26.55 30.14
C THR A 62 -39.16 27.37 30.07
N PRO A 63 -39.14 28.59 29.51
CA PRO A 63 -40.34 29.41 29.34
C PRO A 63 -41.47 28.73 28.55
N MET A 64 -41.15 27.67 27.79
CA MET A 64 -42.08 26.92 26.96
C MET A 64 -42.50 25.57 27.59
N GLY A 65 -42.12 25.29 28.84
CA GLY A 65 -42.48 24.05 29.55
C GLY A 65 -41.30 23.31 30.17
N VAL A 66 -41.61 22.16 30.78
CA VAL A 66 -40.61 21.28 31.40
C VAL A 66 -40.14 20.24 30.37
N PHE A 67 -38.89 20.25 30.05
CA PHE A 67 -38.26 19.23 29.18
C PHE A 67 -37.47 18.25 30.04
N ALA A 68 -37.70 16.94 29.85
CA ALA A 68 -36.91 15.89 30.44
C ALA A 68 -35.83 15.44 29.41
N THR A 69 -34.55 15.62 29.73
CA THR A 69 -33.42 15.19 28.89
C THR A 69 -32.67 14.10 29.63
N THR A 70 -32.29 13.06 28.94
CA THR A 70 -31.42 12.01 29.48
C THR A 70 -29.97 12.43 29.32
N SER A 71 -29.21 12.41 30.42
CA SER A 71 -27.77 12.71 30.41
C SER A 71 -26.97 11.59 31.07
N PRO A 72 -25.67 11.39 30.72
CA PRO A 72 -24.82 10.45 31.43
C PRO A 72 -24.77 10.79 32.92
N CYS A 73 -24.83 9.75 33.77
CA CYS A 73 -24.75 9.94 35.22
C CYS A 73 -23.39 10.51 35.60
N GLY A 74 -23.35 11.68 36.24
CA GLY A 74 -22.13 12.38 36.62
C GLY A 74 -21.23 11.59 37.58
N ARG A 75 -21.82 10.77 38.46
CA ARG A 75 -21.10 10.02 39.48
C ARG A 75 -20.33 8.82 38.88
N CYS A 76 -20.94 8.06 37.97
CA CYS A 76 -20.28 6.90 37.35
C CYS A 76 -19.77 7.18 35.92
N GLY A 77 -19.91 8.40 35.41
CA GLY A 77 -19.50 8.77 34.06
C GLY A 77 -20.20 7.97 32.97
N GLY A 78 -21.43 7.57 33.16
CA GLY A 78 -22.20 6.77 32.20
C GLY A 78 -21.98 5.26 32.33
N LYS A 79 -21.10 4.78 33.20
CA LYS A 79 -20.75 3.33 33.31
C LYS A 79 -21.78 2.50 34.08
N GLY A 80 -22.68 3.11 34.84
CA GLY A 80 -23.66 2.43 35.72
C GLY A 80 -23.07 1.77 36.96
N ARG A 81 -21.75 1.69 37.08
CA ARG A 81 -21.00 1.04 38.14
C ARG A 81 -19.86 1.91 38.66
N ILE A 82 -19.50 1.73 39.92
CA ILE A 82 -18.45 2.47 40.62
C ILE A 82 -17.38 1.49 41.10
N ILE A 83 -16.11 1.80 40.85
CA ILE A 83 -14.96 1.05 41.33
C ILE A 83 -14.44 1.76 42.58
N LYS A 84 -14.58 1.15 43.75
CA LYS A 84 -14.04 1.68 45.00
C LYS A 84 -12.55 1.45 45.11
N THR A 85 -12.11 0.25 44.82
CA THR A 85 -10.70 -0.16 44.86
C THR A 85 -10.22 -0.49 43.46
N PRO A 86 -9.54 0.44 42.77
CA PRO A 86 -9.06 0.22 41.41
C PRO A 86 -7.93 -0.81 41.36
N CYS A 87 -7.91 -1.61 40.30
CA CYS A 87 -6.84 -2.53 39.99
C CYS A 87 -5.52 -1.77 39.84
N THR A 88 -4.48 -2.24 40.50
CA THR A 88 -3.15 -1.60 40.49
C THR A 88 -2.49 -1.63 39.11
N ALA A 89 -2.71 -2.68 38.32
CA ALA A 89 -2.14 -2.84 36.99
C ALA A 89 -2.78 -1.91 35.94
N CYS A 90 -4.11 -1.86 35.88
CA CYS A 90 -4.83 -1.08 34.86
C CYS A 90 -5.42 0.24 35.39
N ARG A 91 -5.27 0.54 36.71
CA ARG A 91 -5.77 1.75 37.36
C ARG A 91 -7.28 2.00 37.14
N GLY A 92 -8.06 0.93 37.15
CA GLY A 92 -9.52 1.02 36.98
C GLY A 92 -10.02 1.00 35.53
N SER A 93 -9.13 0.98 34.54
CA SER A 93 -9.55 0.96 33.12
C SER A 93 -10.03 -0.41 32.65
N GLY A 94 -9.60 -1.49 33.30
CA GLY A 94 -9.83 -2.88 32.85
C GLY A 94 -8.97 -3.30 31.66
N LEU A 95 -8.14 -2.39 31.12
CA LEU A 95 -7.36 -2.60 29.92
C LEU A 95 -5.87 -2.28 30.19
N GLU A 96 -4.97 -3.03 29.56
CA GLU A 96 -3.53 -2.80 29.59
C GLU A 96 -3.00 -2.55 28.19
N ARG A 97 -2.09 -1.59 28.03
CA ARG A 97 -1.39 -1.37 26.78
C ARG A 97 -0.27 -2.39 26.65
N LYS A 98 -0.32 -3.23 25.61
CA LYS A 98 0.71 -4.23 25.31
C LYS A 98 1.17 -4.12 23.87
N ARG A 99 2.48 -4.26 23.67
CA ARG A 99 3.07 -4.37 22.33
C ARG A 99 2.96 -5.81 21.87
N ARG A 100 2.40 -5.99 20.67
CA ARG A 100 2.24 -7.31 20.03
C ARG A 100 2.83 -7.27 18.63
N THR A 101 3.52 -8.34 18.29
CA THR A 101 3.97 -8.60 16.92
C THR A 101 2.99 -9.57 16.28
N ILE A 102 2.44 -9.15 15.15
CA ILE A 102 1.39 -9.87 14.42
C ILE A 102 1.94 -10.20 13.03
N GLN A 103 1.82 -11.45 12.62
CA GLN A 103 2.15 -11.88 11.26
C GLN A 103 1.03 -11.43 10.32
N ALA A 104 1.37 -10.55 9.39
CA ALA A 104 0.45 -10.05 8.37
C ALA A 104 0.77 -10.72 7.03
N LYS A 105 -0.16 -11.49 6.51
CA LYS A 105 -0.07 -12.06 5.16
C LYS A 105 -0.59 -11.05 4.15
N ILE A 106 0.29 -10.58 3.30
CA ILE A 106 0.00 -9.60 2.25
C ILE A 106 -0.22 -10.37 0.94
N PRO A 107 -1.42 -10.29 0.33
CA PRO A 107 -1.73 -11.05 -0.87
C PRO A 107 -0.98 -10.51 -2.09
N ALA A 108 -0.71 -11.39 -3.06
CA ALA A 108 -0.12 -11.05 -4.35
C ALA A 108 -1.04 -10.09 -5.13
N GLY A 109 -0.43 -9.15 -5.85
CA GLY A 109 -1.16 -8.18 -6.66
C GLY A 109 -1.69 -6.98 -5.90
N ILE A 110 -1.42 -6.87 -4.60
CA ILE A 110 -1.83 -5.71 -3.80
C ILE A 110 -1.24 -4.42 -4.35
N ASP A 111 -1.99 -3.32 -4.28
CA ASP A 111 -1.55 -2.03 -4.79
C ASP A 111 -1.22 -1.06 -3.65
N ASN A 112 -0.49 0.00 -4.03
CA ASN A 112 -0.15 1.07 -3.10
C ASN A 112 -1.41 1.74 -2.54
N GLY A 113 -1.43 2.01 -1.22
CA GLY A 113 -2.55 2.62 -0.51
C GLY A 113 -3.69 1.67 -0.16
N GLN A 114 -3.68 0.42 -0.62
CA GLN A 114 -4.69 -0.55 -0.22
C GLN A 114 -4.53 -0.96 1.24
N THR A 115 -5.65 -1.33 1.87
CA THR A 115 -5.69 -1.70 3.28
C THR A 115 -6.17 -3.13 3.43
N ILE A 116 -5.42 -3.92 4.19
CA ILE A 116 -5.80 -5.25 4.63
C ILE A 116 -6.33 -5.20 6.07
N SER A 117 -7.31 -6.05 6.37
CA SER A 117 -7.90 -6.17 7.71
C SER A 117 -7.57 -7.53 8.32
N ILE A 118 -7.02 -7.49 9.53
CA ILE A 118 -6.81 -8.70 10.34
C ILE A 118 -7.81 -8.66 11.48
N ARG A 119 -8.79 -9.54 11.43
CA ARG A 119 -9.92 -9.58 12.37
C ARG A 119 -9.47 -9.86 13.80
N GLY A 120 -10.06 -9.14 14.75
CA GLY A 120 -9.83 -9.33 16.17
C GLY A 120 -8.44 -8.95 16.69
N GLN A 121 -7.59 -8.33 15.86
CA GLN A 121 -6.23 -7.92 16.22
C GLN A 121 -6.11 -6.42 16.59
N GLY A 122 -7.23 -5.72 16.69
CA GLY A 122 -7.29 -4.34 17.18
C GLY A 122 -7.29 -4.25 18.71
N HIS A 123 -7.82 -3.13 19.23
CA HIS A 123 -7.97 -2.95 20.66
C HIS A 123 -9.06 -3.87 21.22
N ALA A 124 -8.86 -4.34 22.44
CA ALA A 124 -9.90 -5.05 23.18
C ALA A 124 -11.17 -4.20 23.31
N GLY A 125 -12.31 -4.86 23.26
CA GLY A 125 -13.59 -4.20 23.43
C GLY A 125 -13.79 -3.73 24.86
N LYS A 126 -14.50 -2.62 25.03
CA LYS A 126 -14.91 -2.12 26.36
C LYS A 126 -15.94 -3.07 26.96
N ASN A 127 -15.89 -3.25 28.28
CA ASN A 127 -16.87 -4.05 29.05
C ASN A 127 -17.00 -5.50 28.56
N GLY A 128 -15.92 -6.14 28.12
CA GLY A 128 -15.94 -7.53 27.64
C GLY A 128 -16.48 -7.71 26.21
N GLY A 129 -16.66 -6.62 25.46
CA GLY A 129 -17.05 -6.70 24.06
C GLY A 129 -15.95 -7.30 23.17
N PRO A 130 -16.25 -7.65 21.91
CA PRO A 130 -15.27 -8.20 20.98
C PRO A 130 -14.15 -7.20 20.66
N SER A 131 -12.95 -7.72 20.40
CA SER A 131 -11.82 -6.91 19.95
C SER A 131 -12.11 -6.33 18.56
N GLY A 132 -11.60 -5.14 18.31
CA GLY A 132 -11.62 -4.54 16.97
C GLY A 132 -10.65 -5.22 16.01
N ASP A 133 -10.58 -4.72 14.80
CA ASP A 133 -9.68 -5.23 13.76
C ASP A 133 -8.40 -4.41 13.67
N LEU A 134 -7.34 -5.04 13.17
CA LEU A 134 -6.13 -4.34 12.77
C LEU A 134 -6.20 -4.05 11.27
N LEU A 135 -6.20 -2.77 10.93
CA LEU A 135 -6.19 -2.28 9.56
C LEU A 135 -4.76 -1.87 9.18
N ILE A 136 -4.19 -2.54 8.18
CA ILE A 136 -2.81 -2.30 7.73
C ILE A 136 -2.87 -1.68 6.34
N THR A 137 -2.46 -0.43 6.23
CA THR A 137 -2.33 0.25 4.93
C THR A 137 -0.98 -0.09 4.32
N ILE A 138 -1.00 -0.55 3.09
CA ILE A 138 0.21 -0.95 2.36
C ILE A 138 0.79 0.25 1.63
N THR A 139 2.08 0.48 1.82
CA THR A 139 2.86 1.47 1.07
C THR A 139 3.90 0.73 0.24
N VAL A 140 3.78 0.81 -1.09
CA VAL A 140 4.73 0.18 -2.01
C VAL A 140 5.84 1.17 -2.33
N ARG A 141 7.09 0.75 -2.15
CA ARG A 141 8.25 1.57 -2.52
C ARG A 141 8.35 1.68 -4.04
N PRO A 142 8.68 2.87 -4.57
CA PRO A 142 8.99 3.01 -5.99
C PRO A 142 10.12 2.06 -6.39
N HIS A 143 10.02 1.50 -7.61
CA HIS A 143 11.08 0.68 -8.18
C HIS A 143 11.90 1.51 -9.17
N GLU A 144 13.20 1.23 -9.30
CA GLU A 144 14.11 2.00 -10.17
C GLU A 144 13.80 1.80 -11.67
N LEU A 145 13.39 0.59 -12.06
CA LEU A 145 13.16 0.23 -13.46
C LEU A 145 11.68 0.10 -13.83
N PHE A 146 10.83 -0.21 -12.85
CA PHE A 146 9.45 -0.58 -13.13
C PHE A 146 8.46 0.45 -12.61
N ARG A 147 7.44 0.71 -13.41
CA ARG A 147 6.24 1.45 -13.01
C ARG A 147 5.04 0.53 -13.12
N ARG A 148 4.10 0.68 -12.21
CA ARG A 148 2.86 -0.09 -12.23
C ARG A 148 1.71 0.75 -12.78
N GLU A 149 0.91 0.12 -13.65
CA GLU A 149 -0.36 0.66 -14.13
C GLU A 149 -1.41 -0.46 -14.10
N GLY A 150 -2.21 -0.49 -13.02
CA GLY A 150 -3.13 -1.59 -12.76
C GLY A 150 -2.38 -2.91 -12.56
N THR A 151 -2.60 -3.89 -13.43
CA THR A 151 -1.86 -5.16 -13.47
C THR A 151 -0.68 -5.14 -14.43
N SER A 152 -0.53 -4.06 -15.21
CA SER A 152 0.58 -3.92 -16.16
C SER A 152 1.83 -3.37 -15.48
N VAL A 153 2.99 -3.81 -15.99
CA VAL A 153 4.31 -3.29 -15.62
C VAL A 153 4.86 -2.51 -16.80
N LEU A 154 5.29 -1.29 -16.57
CA LEU A 154 5.93 -0.43 -17.56
C LEU A 154 7.42 -0.36 -17.28
N CYS A 155 8.22 -0.47 -18.33
CA CYS A 155 9.69 -0.40 -18.27
C CYS A 155 10.22 0.34 -19.48
N GLU A 156 11.26 1.14 -19.27
CA GLU A 156 12.00 1.79 -20.36
C GLU A 156 13.37 1.10 -20.52
N ALA A 157 13.69 0.72 -21.76
CA ALA A 157 14.94 0.03 -22.07
C ALA A 157 15.80 0.84 -23.02
N PRO A 158 17.03 1.24 -22.62
CA PRO A 158 17.98 1.86 -23.52
C PRO A 158 18.51 0.83 -24.53
N ILE A 159 18.54 1.20 -25.79
CA ILE A 159 19.15 0.41 -26.86
C ILE A 159 20.15 1.26 -27.63
N THR A 160 21.16 0.63 -28.21
CA THR A 160 22.11 1.32 -29.08
C THR A 160 21.48 1.59 -30.46
N PHE A 161 22.00 2.59 -31.15
CA PHE A 161 21.61 2.86 -32.53
C PHE A 161 21.81 1.63 -33.44
N ALA A 162 22.93 0.93 -33.28
CA ALA A 162 23.21 -0.28 -34.08
C ALA A 162 22.16 -1.40 -33.80
N GLN A 163 21.79 -1.62 -32.56
CA GLN A 163 20.74 -2.60 -32.21
C GLN A 163 19.40 -2.21 -32.81
N ALA A 164 19.05 -0.92 -32.79
CA ALA A 164 17.80 -0.45 -33.37
C ALA A 164 17.73 -0.64 -34.88
N VAL A 165 18.85 -0.43 -35.58
CA VAL A 165 18.92 -0.54 -37.05
C VAL A 165 19.00 -1.98 -37.52
N LEU A 166 19.86 -2.78 -36.90
CA LEU A 166 20.18 -4.14 -37.36
C LEU A 166 19.32 -5.23 -36.72
N GLY A 167 18.53 -4.86 -35.71
CA GLY A 167 17.91 -5.83 -34.83
C GLY A 167 18.92 -6.43 -33.83
N ALA A 168 18.43 -6.99 -32.76
CA ALA A 168 19.28 -7.65 -31.76
C ALA A 168 18.46 -8.52 -30.80
N GLU A 169 19.06 -9.54 -30.21
CA GLU A 169 18.50 -10.20 -29.04
C GLU A 169 18.78 -9.33 -27.79
N LEU A 170 17.72 -8.91 -27.11
CA LEU A 170 17.79 -8.11 -25.89
C LEU A 170 17.46 -8.96 -24.66
N GLU A 171 18.21 -8.82 -23.59
CA GLU A 171 17.83 -9.31 -22.27
C GLU A 171 17.02 -8.23 -21.53
N ILE A 172 15.72 -8.44 -21.42
CA ILE A 172 14.83 -7.49 -20.76
C ILE A 172 14.56 -7.95 -19.32
N PRO A 173 14.78 -7.07 -18.31
CA PRO A 173 14.43 -7.37 -16.94
C PRO A 173 12.91 -7.44 -16.80
N THR A 174 12.42 -8.41 -16.05
CA THR A 174 11.03 -8.55 -15.64
C THR A 174 10.99 -8.80 -14.14
N ILE A 175 9.81 -8.70 -13.54
CA ILE A 175 9.64 -9.02 -12.12
C ILE A 175 9.91 -10.49 -11.79
N ASP A 176 9.91 -11.38 -12.78
CA ASP A 176 10.24 -12.82 -12.62
C ASP A 176 11.71 -13.15 -12.95
N GLY A 177 12.51 -12.15 -13.29
CA GLY A 177 13.87 -12.33 -13.79
C GLY A 177 14.02 -11.76 -15.21
N LYS A 178 14.95 -12.30 -15.99
CA LYS A 178 15.26 -11.81 -17.34
C LYS A 178 14.54 -12.63 -18.41
N VAL A 179 14.11 -11.95 -19.48
CA VAL A 179 13.51 -12.57 -20.66
C VAL A 179 14.26 -12.10 -21.91
N LYS A 180 14.55 -13.02 -22.81
CA LYS A 180 15.12 -12.71 -24.13
C LYS A 180 14.01 -12.23 -25.06
N TYR A 181 14.28 -11.15 -25.78
CA TYR A 181 13.38 -10.57 -26.76
C TYR A 181 14.16 -10.22 -28.03
N ASP A 182 13.67 -10.73 -29.16
CA ASP A 182 14.26 -10.43 -30.47
C ASP A 182 13.70 -9.10 -30.97
N LEU A 183 14.55 -8.06 -30.93
CA LEU A 183 14.23 -6.73 -31.41
C LEU A 183 14.29 -6.73 -32.95
N PRO A 184 13.20 -6.38 -33.64
CA PRO A 184 13.20 -6.29 -35.10
C PRO A 184 14.15 -5.20 -35.62
N GLU A 185 14.73 -5.40 -36.80
CA GLU A 185 15.47 -4.37 -37.52
C GLU A 185 14.61 -3.15 -37.82
N GLY A 186 15.24 -1.95 -37.82
CA GLY A 186 14.53 -0.69 -38.08
C GLY A 186 13.64 -0.22 -36.95
N THR A 187 13.76 -0.77 -35.74
CA THR A 187 12.98 -0.37 -34.57
C THR A 187 13.22 1.11 -34.24
N GLN A 188 12.15 1.89 -34.13
CA GLN A 188 12.20 3.30 -33.83
C GLN A 188 12.23 3.57 -32.31
N SER A 189 12.87 4.68 -31.92
CA SER A 189 12.81 5.16 -30.54
C SER A 189 11.38 5.46 -30.14
N GLY A 190 10.96 5.04 -28.92
CA GLY A 190 9.58 5.15 -28.43
C GLY A 190 8.70 3.96 -28.82
N THR A 191 9.22 2.97 -29.56
CA THR A 191 8.48 1.73 -29.84
C THR A 191 8.25 0.98 -28.54
N THR A 192 6.99 0.55 -28.32
CA THR A 192 6.60 -0.24 -27.15
C THR A 192 6.21 -1.63 -27.59
N PHE A 193 6.80 -2.65 -26.97
CA PHE A 193 6.41 -4.04 -27.15
C PHE A 193 5.89 -4.66 -25.86
N ARG A 194 5.10 -5.72 -26.02
CA ARG A 194 4.40 -6.38 -24.92
C ARG A 194 5.02 -7.74 -24.61
N LEU A 195 5.41 -7.95 -23.37
CA LEU A 195 5.78 -9.26 -22.85
C LEU A 195 4.57 -9.85 -22.12
N LYS A 196 3.90 -10.79 -22.81
CA LYS A 196 2.66 -11.40 -22.33
C LYS A 196 2.87 -12.13 -21.00
N GLY A 197 1.99 -11.90 -20.02
CA GLY A 197 1.99 -12.58 -18.73
C GLY A 197 3.17 -12.21 -17.83
N LYS A 198 3.90 -11.11 -18.11
CA LYS A 198 5.03 -10.62 -17.29
C LYS A 198 4.68 -9.41 -16.42
N GLY A 199 3.39 -9.12 -16.29
CA GLY A 199 2.87 -8.11 -15.38
C GLY A 199 2.62 -8.63 -13.97
N ILE A 200 1.77 -7.94 -13.23
CA ILE A 200 1.41 -8.21 -11.84
C ILE A 200 0.19 -9.13 -11.81
N PRO A 201 0.14 -10.12 -10.91
CA PRO A 201 -1.05 -10.94 -10.69
C PRO A 201 -2.25 -10.09 -10.27
N GLU A 202 -3.44 -10.50 -10.64
CA GLU A 202 -4.67 -9.89 -10.16
C GLU A 202 -4.89 -10.20 -8.68
N LEU A 203 -5.21 -9.17 -7.90
CA LEU A 203 -5.57 -9.34 -6.49
C LEU A 203 -6.81 -10.23 -6.36
N ASN A 204 -6.68 -11.36 -5.69
CA ASN A 204 -7.73 -12.38 -5.52
C ASN A 204 -8.26 -12.99 -6.85
N GLY A 205 -7.63 -12.71 -7.98
CA GLY A 205 -7.95 -13.25 -9.29
C GLY A 205 -7.05 -14.42 -9.70
N ARG A 206 -7.29 -14.95 -10.91
CA ARG A 206 -6.44 -15.97 -11.54
C ARG A 206 -5.66 -15.42 -12.74
N GLY A 207 -5.87 -14.16 -13.06
CA GLY A 207 -5.22 -13.47 -14.16
C GLY A 207 -3.86 -12.89 -13.76
N ARG A 208 -3.11 -12.53 -14.78
CA ARG A 208 -1.86 -11.80 -14.66
C ARG A 208 -1.77 -10.81 -15.81
N GLY A 209 -1.32 -9.59 -15.52
CA GLY A 209 -1.09 -8.57 -16.53
C GLY A 209 0.15 -8.84 -17.39
N ASP A 210 0.45 -7.88 -18.23
CA ASP A 210 1.59 -7.92 -19.14
C ASP A 210 2.63 -6.87 -18.78
N GLN A 211 3.86 -7.05 -19.26
CA GLN A 211 4.86 -6.00 -19.18
C GLN A 211 4.97 -5.30 -20.53
N TYR A 212 4.97 -3.96 -20.50
CA TYR A 212 5.19 -3.11 -21.66
C TYR A 212 6.57 -2.48 -21.56
N VAL A 213 7.37 -2.68 -22.59
CA VAL A 213 8.74 -2.20 -22.66
C VAL A 213 8.83 -1.18 -23.77
N THR A 214 9.13 0.07 -23.41
CA THR A 214 9.37 1.14 -24.39
C THR A 214 10.86 1.29 -24.59
N VAL A 215 11.34 1.08 -25.81
CA VAL A 215 12.75 1.26 -26.15
C VAL A 215 13.03 2.70 -26.51
N TYR A 216 14.19 3.18 -26.08
CA TYR A 216 14.73 4.46 -26.53
C TYR A 216 16.17 4.32 -26.95
N ILE A 217 16.56 5.08 -28.01
CA ILE A 217 17.92 5.01 -28.56
C ILE A 217 18.80 5.92 -27.72
N GLU A 218 19.82 5.33 -27.08
CA GLU A 218 20.86 6.08 -26.40
C GLU A 218 21.92 6.55 -27.40
N THR A 219 22.17 7.86 -27.42
CA THR A 219 23.22 8.44 -28.25
C THR A 219 24.58 8.25 -27.57
N PRO A 220 25.54 7.58 -28.25
CA PRO A 220 26.85 7.32 -27.68
C PRO A 220 27.64 8.61 -27.43
N ARG A 221 28.35 8.65 -26.30
CA ARG A 221 29.20 9.77 -25.89
C ARG A 221 30.67 9.34 -25.88
N ASN A 222 31.57 10.33 -25.88
CA ASN A 222 33.02 10.10 -25.74
C ASN A 222 33.62 9.21 -26.84
N LEU A 223 33.13 9.35 -28.08
CA LEU A 223 33.65 8.60 -29.22
C LEU A 223 35.13 8.97 -29.51
N ASN A 224 35.96 7.95 -29.76
CA ASN A 224 37.31 8.15 -30.24
C ASN A 224 37.36 8.55 -31.74
N ARG A 225 38.56 8.80 -32.30
CA ARG A 225 38.72 9.30 -33.68
C ARG A 225 38.18 8.29 -34.70
N GLU A 226 38.52 7.01 -34.53
CA GLU A 226 38.13 5.94 -35.47
C GLU A 226 36.58 5.76 -35.47
N GLN A 227 35.96 5.77 -34.31
CA GLN A 227 34.51 5.67 -34.17
C GLN A 227 33.77 6.86 -34.83
N LYS A 228 34.33 8.08 -34.69
CA LYS A 228 33.80 9.26 -35.39
C LYS A 228 33.95 9.17 -36.91
N GLU A 229 35.06 8.63 -37.40
CA GLU A 229 35.29 8.42 -38.84
C GLU A 229 34.33 7.35 -39.39
N ALA A 230 34.14 6.25 -38.68
CA ALA A 230 33.17 5.21 -39.07
C ALA A 230 31.73 5.78 -39.15
N LEU A 231 31.34 6.59 -38.16
CA LEU A 231 30.02 7.21 -38.14
C LEU A 231 29.85 8.26 -39.28
N LYS A 232 30.91 8.99 -39.66
CA LYS A 232 30.88 9.89 -40.81
C LYS A 232 30.67 9.12 -42.13
N LYS A 233 31.43 8.02 -42.33
CA LYS A 233 31.24 7.14 -43.50
C LYS A 233 29.81 6.60 -43.58
N PHE A 234 29.24 6.17 -42.45
CA PHE A 234 27.86 5.75 -42.41
C PHE A 234 26.92 6.90 -42.80
N ALA A 235 27.09 8.09 -42.21
CA ALA A 235 26.27 9.26 -42.51
C ALA A 235 26.30 9.69 -43.98
N GLU A 236 27.47 9.49 -44.67
CA GLU A 236 27.63 9.75 -46.10
C GLU A 236 26.95 8.67 -46.99
N SER A 237 26.82 7.45 -46.48
CA SER A 237 26.22 6.32 -47.20
C SER A 237 24.69 6.33 -47.18
N VAL A 238 24.07 7.02 -46.22
CA VAL A 238 22.61 7.09 -46.07
C VAL A 238 22.06 8.40 -46.64
N GLY A 239 20.86 8.37 -47.23
CA GLY A 239 20.21 9.53 -47.82
C GLY A 239 18.78 9.72 -47.28
N ASP A 240 18.08 10.72 -47.82
CA ASP A 240 16.70 11.04 -47.40
C ASP A 240 15.71 9.89 -47.55
N ASN A 241 16.02 8.91 -48.38
CA ASN A 241 15.19 7.71 -48.55
C ASN A 241 15.25 6.75 -47.36
N ASN A 242 16.27 6.86 -46.54
CA ASN A 242 16.45 6.08 -45.31
C ASN A 242 15.74 6.70 -44.10
N TYR A 243 15.25 7.95 -44.23
CA TYR A 243 14.65 8.73 -43.13
C TYR A 243 13.26 9.25 -43.52
N GLU A 244 12.27 8.36 -43.55
CA GLU A 244 10.92 8.72 -43.99
C GLU A 244 10.26 9.83 -43.16
N GLU A 245 10.35 9.77 -41.86
CA GLU A 245 9.73 10.78 -40.98
C GLU A 245 10.39 12.16 -41.13
N ARG A 246 11.73 12.19 -41.24
CA ARG A 246 12.46 13.41 -41.55
C ARG A 246 12.02 13.99 -42.90
N LYS A 247 11.90 13.16 -43.94
CA LYS A 247 11.43 13.55 -45.27
C LYS A 247 10.00 14.10 -45.23
N LYS A 248 9.09 13.45 -44.52
CA LYS A 248 7.70 13.92 -44.33
C LYS A 248 7.65 15.26 -43.60
N PHE A 249 8.43 15.45 -42.54
CA PHE A 249 8.49 16.66 -41.75
C PHE A 249 8.92 17.85 -42.59
N PHE A 250 10.07 17.76 -43.26
CA PHE A 250 10.58 18.88 -44.11
C PHE A 250 9.75 19.12 -45.34
N LYS A 251 9.00 18.15 -45.86
CA LYS A 251 8.05 18.34 -46.95
C LYS A 251 6.85 19.18 -46.52
N LYS A 252 6.39 19.07 -45.28
CA LYS A 252 5.35 19.93 -44.72
C LYS A 252 5.80 21.38 -44.49
N PHE A 253 7.09 21.60 -44.27
CA PHE A 253 7.66 22.91 -44.02
C PHE A 253 7.86 23.75 -45.31
N LYS A 254 7.86 23.06 -46.47
CA LYS A 254 8.02 23.74 -47.81
C LYS A 254 6.69 24.19 -48.44
N LYS A 255 5.60 24.10 -47.67
CA LYS A 255 4.30 24.70 -48.02
C LYS A 255 4.09 25.98 -47.19
#